data_9557c237d7deaa22f6df73d13b4524f0
#
_entry.id   9557c237d7deaa22f6df73d13b4524f0
#
_cell.length_a   1.000
_cell.length_b   1.000
_cell.length_c   1.000
_cell.angle_alpha   90.00
_cell.angle_beta   90.00
_cell.angle_gamma   90.00
#
_symmetry.space_group_name_H-M   'P 1'
#
loop_
_entity.id
_entity.type
_entity.pdbx_description
1 polymer ?
#
loop_
_entity_poly.entity_id
_entity_poly.type
_entity_poly.pdbx_seq_one_letter_code
_entity_poly.pdbx_strand_id
1 'polypeptide(L)'
;MLPSCEGSFVICGIAGLYARGGGVVSPRLVTAQCDTILHRGPDDQGVMTDGDFGFGMRRLSIIDIEGGHQPFHSPDHRYALVFNGEIYNFRELRRELQALGRVFESAGDTEVILAGYERWGDDVWARLDGMFAVAVWDTHARRLTLARDPIGIKPLYYTNQAAGFAFGSELKTLTLLPGMAFDVDRRALHDYFSFGHVRTPRSIYAQVRTLPPGHVMTIEASGPPTMRAYWTPAYHPSEPRSEAEWIQRFRDEWLDTIGKQMVADVDVGAFLSGGVDSSAVVAAMAQVSDRPVRTFTIGFPDPRFDESPHAEAIARHLGCHHVTRTLELADAQAMLLPRSSIAMTSRSPIPPRCRPGTSARSPRRR
;
A
#
# COMPACT_ATOMS: atom_id res chain seq x y z
N MET A 1 10.09 -28.18 11.05
CA MET A 1 10.12 -26.71 11.22
C MET A 1 9.16 -26.11 10.21
N LEU A 2 8.00 -25.63 10.64
CA LEU A 2 7.05 -24.96 9.75
C LEU A 2 7.51 -23.50 9.61
N PRO A 3 7.62 -22.96 8.40
CA PRO A 3 7.86 -21.54 8.24
C PRO A 3 6.65 -20.79 8.76
N SER A 4 6.88 -19.87 9.68
CA SER A 4 5.87 -18.99 10.27
C SER A 4 5.40 -17.94 9.25
N CYS A 5 4.50 -18.33 8.34
CA CYS A 5 3.72 -17.34 7.59
C CYS A 5 2.61 -16.82 8.50
N GLU A 6 2.94 -15.83 9.29
CA GLU A 6 2.00 -15.10 10.12
C GLU A 6 1.20 -14.16 9.23
N GLY A 7 -0.06 -14.51 9.01
CA GLY A 7 -0.98 -13.74 8.18
C GLY A 7 -1.31 -12.36 8.72
N SER A 8 -0.47 -11.40 8.37
CA SER A 8 -0.86 -9.99 8.28
C SER A 8 -1.39 -9.73 6.86
N PHE A 9 -2.23 -8.72 6.67
CA PHE A 9 -2.40 -8.11 5.36
C PHE A 9 -1.03 -7.60 4.93
N VAL A 10 -0.31 -8.44 4.20
CA VAL A 10 1.06 -8.21 3.83
C VAL A 10 1.01 -7.30 2.61
N ILE A 11 1.52 -6.13 2.75
CA ILE A 11 1.64 -5.10 1.71
C ILE A 11 2.99 -4.50 1.98
N CYS A 12 3.82 -4.28 0.96
CA CYS A 12 5.12 -3.61 1.10
C CYS A 12 5.08 -2.43 2.07
N GLY A 13 6.23 -2.02 2.55
CA GLY A 13 6.36 -0.83 3.39
C GLY A 13 7.66 -0.11 3.11
N ILE A 14 7.63 1.22 3.13
CA ILE A 14 8.77 2.09 2.89
C ILE A 14 9.04 2.96 4.12
N ALA A 15 10.30 3.34 4.30
CA ALA A 15 10.72 4.30 5.33
C ALA A 15 11.99 5.03 4.90
N GLY A 16 12.20 6.24 5.41
CA GLY A 16 13.41 6.99 5.11
C GLY A 16 13.58 8.23 5.97
N LEU A 17 14.78 8.77 5.92
CA LEU A 17 15.21 9.96 6.65
C LEU A 17 16.10 10.84 5.76
N TYR A 18 15.86 12.14 5.78
CA TYR A 18 16.71 13.19 5.20
C TYR A 18 17.14 14.15 6.31
N ALA A 19 18.34 13.97 6.83
CA ALA A 19 18.91 14.75 7.92
C ALA A 19 19.50 16.09 7.43
N ARG A 20 18.68 16.94 6.82
CA ARG A 20 19.06 18.21 6.24
C ARG A 20 19.83 19.08 7.23
N GLY A 21 21.12 19.13 7.15
CA GLY A 21 21.97 19.86 8.10
C GLY A 21 23.35 19.24 8.31
N GLY A 22 23.72 18.26 7.45
CA GLY A 22 25.08 17.72 7.40
C GLY A 22 25.34 16.49 8.29
N GLY A 23 24.30 15.88 8.84
CA GLY A 23 24.44 14.57 9.51
C GLY A 23 24.49 13.44 8.49
N VAL A 24 25.34 12.43 8.71
CA VAL A 24 25.36 11.21 7.88
C VAL A 24 24.26 10.27 8.34
N VAL A 25 23.39 9.83 7.43
CA VAL A 25 22.37 8.82 7.72
C VAL A 25 23.02 7.44 7.70
N SER A 26 22.97 6.75 8.84
CA SER A 26 23.53 5.40 8.96
C SER A 26 22.62 4.37 8.28
N PRO A 27 23.16 3.44 7.46
CA PRO A 27 22.42 2.30 6.96
C PRO A 27 21.72 1.49 8.07
N ARG A 28 22.33 1.37 9.23
CA ARG A 28 21.75 0.69 10.40
C ARG A 28 20.46 1.34 10.89
N LEU A 29 20.37 2.67 10.83
CA LEU A 29 19.15 3.38 11.24
C LEU A 29 18.01 3.12 10.26
N VAL A 30 18.28 3.17 8.96
CA VAL A 30 17.28 2.86 7.93
C VAL A 30 16.84 1.39 8.00
N THR A 31 17.79 0.48 8.22
CA THR A 31 17.48 -0.94 8.46
C THR A 31 16.56 -1.10 9.67
N ALA A 32 16.85 -0.43 10.78
CA ALA A 32 16.00 -0.49 11.97
C ALA A 32 14.59 0.07 11.71
N GLN A 33 14.45 1.14 10.91
CA GLN A 33 13.14 1.62 10.46
C GLN A 33 12.38 0.53 9.67
N CYS A 34 13.04 -0.11 8.70
CA CYS A 34 12.47 -1.19 7.90
C CYS A 34 12.10 -2.41 8.75
N ASP A 35 12.89 -2.74 9.77
CA ASP A 35 12.61 -3.88 10.66
C ASP A 35 11.32 -3.72 11.46
N THR A 36 10.93 -2.48 11.78
CA THR A 36 9.64 -2.23 12.44
C THR A 36 8.45 -2.63 11.57
N ILE A 37 8.62 -2.66 10.26
CA ILE A 37 7.58 -2.98 9.28
C ILE A 37 7.80 -4.32 8.56
N LEU A 38 8.59 -5.23 9.16
CA LEU A 38 8.83 -6.59 8.66
C LEU A 38 7.53 -7.34 8.33
N HIS A 39 6.48 -7.18 9.16
CA HIS A 39 5.17 -7.79 8.95
C HIS A 39 4.47 -7.33 7.67
N ARG A 40 4.90 -6.24 7.04
CA ARG A 40 4.36 -5.74 5.77
C ARG A 40 5.01 -6.41 4.56
N GLY A 41 6.28 -6.73 4.64
CA GLY A 41 7.04 -7.30 3.53
C GLY A 41 8.11 -8.26 4.05
N PRO A 42 7.75 -9.55 4.26
CA PRO A 42 8.68 -10.53 4.81
C PRO A 42 9.64 -11.10 3.78
N ASP A 43 9.39 -10.91 2.48
CA ASP A 43 10.09 -11.65 1.42
C ASP A 43 11.44 -11.03 1.08
N ASP A 44 11.53 -9.69 1.06
CA ASP A 44 12.75 -8.99 0.68
C ASP A 44 12.91 -7.66 1.44
N GLN A 45 14.15 -7.19 1.52
CA GLN A 45 14.53 -5.91 2.14
C GLN A 45 15.65 -5.27 1.34
N GLY A 46 15.51 -3.97 1.06
CA GLY A 46 16.60 -3.18 0.54
C GLY A 46 16.72 -1.84 1.25
N VAL A 47 17.96 -1.36 1.33
CA VAL A 47 18.34 -0.10 1.97
C VAL A 47 19.38 0.60 1.13
N MET A 48 19.22 1.92 0.96
CA MET A 48 20.20 2.81 0.35
C MET A 48 20.46 3.99 1.27
N THR A 49 21.70 4.47 1.29
CA THR A 49 22.10 5.73 1.92
C THR A 49 22.99 6.53 0.99
N ASP A 50 22.84 7.87 1.05
CA ASP A 50 23.60 8.84 0.28
C ASP A 50 23.83 10.09 1.14
N GLY A 51 24.95 10.10 1.88
CA GLY A 51 25.30 11.18 2.78
C GLY A 51 24.27 11.39 3.89
N ASP A 52 23.57 12.51 3.85
CA ASP A 52 22.54 12.90 4.80
C ASP A 52 21.13 12.38 4.48
N PHE A 53 21.00 11.53 3.46
CA PHE A 53 19.77 10.85 3.07
C PHE A 53 19.89 9.34 3.18
N GLY A 54 18.77 8.68 3.49
CA GLY A 54 18.65 7.24 3.41
C GLY A 54 17.18 6.79 3.41
N PHE A 55 16.91 5.75 2.68
CA PHE A 55 15.60 5.11 2.65
C PHE A 55 15.72 3.60 2.40
N GLY A 56 14.63 2.90 2.63
CA GLY A 56 14.56 1.48 2.38
C GLY A 56 13.12 0.99 2.38
N MET A 57 12.98 -0.30 2.12
CA MET A 57 11.69 -0.96 2.04
C MET A 57 11.72 -2.37 2.60
N ARG A 58 10.53 -2.85 2.94
CA ARG A 58 10.18 -4.26 3.12
C ARG A 58 9.22 -4.66 2.01
N ARG A 59 9.53 -5.72 1.27
CA ARG A 59 8.81 -6.15 0.09
C ARG A 59 8.01 -7.42 0.34
N LEU A 60 6.77 -7.41 -0.12
CA LEU A 60 6.01 -8.59 -0.48
C LEU A 60 6.08 -8.72 -2.00
N SER A 61 6.65 -9.81 -2.48
CA SER A 61 6.87 -10.05 -3.91
C SER A 61 5.60 -10.57 -4.57
N ILE A 62 4.92 -9.72 -5.36
CA ILE A 62 3.67 -10.02 -6.06
C ILE A 62 3.86 -9.96 -7.57
N ILE A 63 4.53 -8.92 -8.08
CA ILE A 63 4.86 -8.72 -9.49
C ILE A 63 6.38 -8.69 -9.62
N ASP A 64 6.92 -9.36 -10.63
CA ASP A 64 8.35 -9.45 -10.90
C ASP A 64 9.17 -9.89 -9.68
N ILE A 65 8.96 -11.15 -9.28
CA ILE A 65 9.52 -11.70 -8.05
C ILE A 65 11.05 -11.55 -8.00
N GLU A 66 11.72 -11.79 -9.11
CA GLU A 66 13.19 -11.76 -9.22
C GLU A 66 13.74 -10.37 -9.54
N GLY A 67 13.12 -9.62 -10.46
CA GLY A 67 13.61 -8.33 -10.95
C GLY A 67 13.12 -7.11 -10.15
N GLY A 68 12.13 -7.29 -9.27
CA GLY A 68 11.49 -6.19 -8.54
C GLY A 68 12.18 -5.79 -7.23
N HIS A 69 13.49 -6.10 -7.04
CA HIS A 69 14.25 -5.65 -5.86
C HIS A 69 14.29 -4.12 -5.78
N GLN A 70 14.21 -3.61 -4.54
CA GLN A 70 14.24 -2.17 -4.27
C GLN A 70 15.19 -1.87 -3.10
N PRO A 71 15.83 -0.68 -3.07
CA PRO A 71 15.66 0.48 -3.95
C PRO A 71 16.01 0.19 -5.40
N PHE A 72 15.12 0.61 -6.33
CA PHE A 72 15.35 0.48 -7.76
C PHE A 72 16.07 1.72 -8.30
N HIS A 73 17.09 1.53 -9.14
CA HIS A 73 17.94 2.62 -9.64
C HIS A 73 17.73 2.88 -11.13
N SER A 74 17.83 4.15 -11.53
CA SER A 74 17.96 4.48 -12.94
C SER A 74 19.31 3.98 -13.50
N PRO A 75 19.42 3.70 -14.82
CA PRO A 75 20.67 3.19 -15.42
C PRO A 75 21.89 4.07 -15.17
N ASP A 76 21.69 5.38 -15.05
CA ASP A 76 22.75 6.35 -14.74
C ASP A 76 22.98 6.55 -13.24
N HIS A 77 22.27 5.81 -12.39
CA HIS A 77 22.26 5.92 -10.93
C HIS A 77 21.90 7.32 -10.38
N ARG A 78 21.33 8.18 -11.20
CA ARG A 78 20.84 9.48 -10.76
C ARG A 78 19.63 9.37 -9.83
N TYR A 79 18.69 8.52 -10.18
CA TYR A 79 17.48 8.32 -9.41
C TYR A 79 17.48 6.98 -8.70
N ALA A 80 17.00 6.98 -7.47
CA ALA A 80 16.67 5.78 -6.73
C ALA A 80 15.23 5.86 -6.23
N LEU A 81 14.52 4.72 -6.22
CA LEU A 81 13.10 4.67 -5.91
C LEU A 81 12.80 3.53 -4.95
N VAL A 82 11.95 3.80 -3.95
CA VAL A 82 11.23 2.80 -3.17
C VAL A 82 9.72 3.01 -3.30
N PHE A 83 9.00 1.91 -3.41
CA PHE A 83 7.59 1.89 -3.77
C PHE A 83 6.83 0.85 -2.94
N ASN A 84 5.71 1.28 -2.37
CA ASN A 84 4.74 0.43 -1.70
C ASN A 84 3.42 0.56 -2.45
N GLY A 85 3.10 -0.41 -3.29
CA GLY A 85 1.87 -0.34 -4.07
C GLY A 85 1.83 -1.30 -5.24
N GLU A 86 0.92 -1.02 -6.17
CA GLU A 86 0.77 -1.68 -7.47
C GLU A 86 0.23 -0.68 -8.49
N ILE A 87 0.82 -0.66 -9.69
CA ILE A 87 0.40 0.19 -10.80
C ILE A 87 -0.30 -0.68 -11.84
N TYR A 88 -1.61 -0.57 -11.91
CA TYR A 88 -2.44 -1.46 -12.73
C TYR A 88 -2.27 -1.23 -14.24
N ASN A 89 -1.98 0.00 -14.66
CA ASN A 89 -1.73 0.35 -16.06
C ASN A 89 -0.25 0.32 -16.45
N PHE A 90 0.62 -0.38 -15.69
CA PHE A 90 2.06 -0.39 -15.95
C PHE A 90 2.43 -0.95 -17.33
N ARG A 91 1.62 -1.89 -17.86
CA ARG A 91 1.88 -2.49 -19.18
C ARG A 91 1.63 -1.51 -20.33
N GLU A 92 0.62 -0.64 -20.20
CA GLU A 92 0.33 0.44 -21.14
C GLU A 92 1.44 1.49 -21.12
N LEU A 93 1.80 1.95 -19.92
CA LEU A 93 2.88 2.93 -19.74
C LEU A 93 4.23 2.38 -20.22
N ARG A 94 4.51 1.10 -20.00
CA ARG A 94 5.72 0.43 -20.51
C ARG A 94 5.77 0.50 -22.02
N ARG A 95 4.68 0.15 -22.73
CA ARG A 95 4.61 0.22 -24.20
C ARG A 95 4.82 1.65 -24.72
N GLU A 96 4.23 2.64 -24.05
CA GLU A 96 4.44 4.06 -24.39
C GLU A 96 5.91 4.45 -24.24
N LEU A 97 6.53 4.12 -23.11
CA LEU A 97 7.95 4.43 -22.84
C LEU A 97 8.89 3.68 -23.79
N GLN A 98 8.60 2.43 -24.16
CA GLN A 98 9.35 1.68 -25.17
C GLN A 98 9.26 2.34 -26.55
N ALA A 99 8.08 2.84 -26.94
CA ALA A 99 7.91 3.60 -28.19
C ALA A 99 8.71 4.92 -28.19
N LEU A 100 9.01 5.46 -27.00
CA LEU A 100 9.88 6.62 -26.79
C LEU A 100 11.36 6.26 -26.65
N GLY A 101 11.74 4.99 -26.89
CA GLY A 101 13.12 4.51 -26.90
C GLY A 101 13.64 3.96 -25.56
N ARG A 102 12.79 3.83 -24.53
CA ARG A 102 13.22 3.22 -23.26
C ARG A 102 13.42 1.72 -23.39
N VAL A 103 14.56 1.25 -22.94
CA VAL A 103 14.83 -0.19 -22.73
C VAL A 103 14.57 -0.52 -21.28
N PHE A 104 13.88 -1.62 -21.00
CA PHE A 104 13.56 -2.10 -19.67
C PHE A 104 14.37 -3.35 -19.34
N GLU A 105 14.83 -3.45 -18.10
CA GLU A 105 15.59 -4.57 -17.57
C GLU A 105 14.75 -5.52 -16.73
N SER A 106 13.67 -5.00 -16.12
CA SER A 106 12.74 -5.74 -15.28
C SER A 106 11.37 -5.94 -15.96
N ALA A 107 10.53 -6.82 -15.43
CA ALA A 107 9.16 -7.03 -15.90
C ALA A 107 8.12 -6.27 -15.05
N GLY A 108 8.54 -5.69 -13.92
CA GLY A 108 7.69 -5.09 -12.90
C GLY A 108 7.21 -3.68 -13.21
N ASP A 109 6.32 -3.20 -12.36
CA ASP A 109 5.76 -1.85 -12.37
C ASP A 109 6.73 -0.81 -11.77
N THR A 110 7.61 -1.22 -10.87
CA THR A 110 8.58 -0.34 -10.20
C THR A 110 9.48 0.39 -11.18
N GLU A 111 10.04 -0.32 -12.17
CA GLU A 111 10.86 0.30 -13.22
C GLU A 111 10.04 1.24 -14.10
N VAL A 112 8.77 0.93 -14.34
CA VAL A 112 7.87 1.79 -15.13
C VAL A 112 7.62 3.13 -14.44
N ILE A 113 7.46 3.13 -13.11
CA ILE A 113 7.34 4.37 -12.34
C ILE A 113 8.60 5.22 -12.51
N LEU A 114 9.77 4.61 -12.33
CA LEU A 114 11.04 5.33 -12.41
C LEU A 114 11.32 5.87 -13.81
N ALA A 115 11.13 5.05 -14.84
CA ALA A 115 11.29 5.46 -16.24
C ALA A 115 10.29 6.57 -16.63
N GLY A 116 9.06 6.50 -16.13
CA GLY A 116 8.06 7.56 -16.28
C GLY A 116 8.47 8.85 -15.58
N TYR A 117 9.03 8.76 -14.37
CA TYR A 117 9.54 9.93 -13.64
C TYR A 117 10.74 10.57 -14.37
N GLU A 118 11.67 9.77 -14.90
CA GLU A 118 12.77 10.28 -15.75
C GLU A 118 12.25 11.03 -16.99
N ARG A 119 11.17 10.52 -17.60
CA ARG A 119 10.66 11.07 -18.86
C ARG A 119 9.75 12.28 -18.68
N TRP A 120 8.87 12.25 -17.68
CA TRP A 120 7.78 13.23 -17.50
C TRP A 120 7.91 14.04 -16.19
N GLY A 121 8.92 13.74 -15.38
CA GLY A 121 9.04 14.38 -14.06
C GLY A 121 7.79 14.12 -13.21
N ASP A 122 7.35 15.14 -12.51
CA ASP A 122 6.17 15.06 -11.64
C ASP A 122 4.83 14.86 -12.37
N ASP A 123 4.78 14.97 -13.68
CA ASP A 123 3.56 14.69 -14.45
C ASP A 123 3.26 13.19 -14.54
N VAL A 124 4.22 12.35 -14.18
CA VAL A 124 4.03 10.88 -14.09
C VAL A 124 2.91 10.52 -13.12
N TRP A 125 2.79 11.23 -11.99
CA TRP A 125 1.84 10.87 -10.95
C TRP A 125 0.38 10.86 -11.42
N ALA A 126 0.01 11.77 -12.31
CA ALA A 126 -1.32 11.85 -12.90
C ALA A 126 -1.59 10.77 -13.98
N ARG A 127 -0.54 10.07 -14.43
CA ARG A 127 -0.64 9.00 -15.43
C ARG A 127 -0.76 7.61 -14.81
N LEU A 128 -0.41 7.48 -13.54
CA LEU A 128 -0.46 6.20 -12.83
C LEU A 128 -1.90 5.85 -12.44
N ASP A 129 -2.38 4.70 -12.87
CA ASP A 129 -3.59 4.05 -12.36
C ASP A 129 -3.15 2.96 -11.39
N GLY A 130 -3.41 3.16 -10.09
CA GLY A 130 -2.93 2.24 -9.09
C GLY A 130 -3.10 2.74 -7.65
N MET A 131 -2.63 1.91 -6.74
CA MET A 131 -2.55 2.21 -5.32
C MET A 131 -1.07 2.31 -4.92
N PHE A 132 -0.62 3.47 -4.45
CA PHE A 132 0.81 3.68 -4.22
C PHE A 132 1.18 4.69 -3.14
N ALA A 133 2.32 4.42 -2.52
CA ALA A 133 3.16 5.39 -1.83
C ALA A 133 4.57 5.23 -2.38
N VAL A 134 5.11 6.28 -2.96
CA VAL A 134 6.40 6.29 -3.67
C VAL A 134 7.32 7.31 -3.04
N ALA A 135 8.61 6.96 -2.94
CA ALA A 135 9.68 7.90 -2.64
C ALA A 135 10.76 7.80 -3.72
N VAL A 136 11.09 8.92 -4.35
CA VAL A 136 12.17 9.04 -5.34
C VAL A 136 13.24 9.96 -4.81
N TRP A 137 14.49 9.52 -4.85
CA TRP A 137 15.67 10.32 -4.53
C TRP A 137 16.44 10.69 -5.80
N ASP A 138 16.65 11.99 -6.04
CA ASP A 138 17.56 12.51 -7.06
C ASP A 138 18.92 12.81 -6.41
N THR A 139 19.93 11.99 -6.70
CA THR A 139 21.27 12.10 -6.13
C THR A 139 21.99 13.39 -6.54
N HIS A 140 21.70 13.89 -7.75
CA HIS A 140 22.33 15.12 -8.27
C HIS A 140 21.70 16.38 -7.69
N ALA A 141 20.37 16.45 -7.68
CA ALA A 141 19.63 17.60 -7.13
C ALA A 141 19.53 17.57 -5.60
N ARG A 142 19.92 16.46 -4.94
CA ARG A 142 19.73 16.25 -3.50
C ARG A 142 18.27 16.46 -3.09
N ARG A 143 17.36 15.89 -3.87
CA ARG A 143 15.92 16.12 -3.77
C ARG A 143 15.18 14.82 -3.54
N LEU A 144 14.34 14.81 -2.51
CA LEU A 144 13.39 13.74 -2.23
C LEU A 144 12.01 14.14 -2.74
N THR A 145 11.40 13.27 -3.54
CA THR A 145 10.00 13.41 -3.97
C THR A 145 9.18 12.28 -3.36
N LEU A 146 8.07 12.62 -2.69
CA LEU A 146 7.10 11.69 -2.16
C LEU A 146 5.79 11.85 -2.92
N ALA A 147 5.18 10.75 -3.36
CA ALA A 147 3.87 10.77 -3.98
C ALA A 147 2.95 9.72 -3.35
N ARG A 148 1.64 10.04 -3.27
CA ARG A 148 0.62 9.14 -2.72
C ARG A 148 -0.56 9.06 -3.67
N ASP A 149 -1.11 7.86 -3.84
CA ASP A 149 -2.19 7.55 -4.77
C ASP A 149 -3.43 8.46 -4.60
N PRO A 150 -4.27 8.58 -5.66
CA PRO A 150 -5.41 9.49 -5.70
C PRO A 150 -6.41 9.34 -4.55
N ILE A 151 -6.60 8.13 -4.03
CA ILE A 151 -7.59 7.82 -2.99
C ILE A 151 -6.92 7.66 -1.60
N GLY A 152 -5.57 7.51 -1.58
CA GLY A 152 -4.79 7.33 -0.35
C GLY A 152 -4.91 5.92 0.23
N ILE A 153 -4.99 4.91 -0.65
CA ILE A 153 -5.06 3.49 -0.25
C ILE A 153 -3.79 3.08 0.48
N LYS A 154 -2.62 3.48 -0.05
CA LYS A 154 -1.36 3.22 0.63
C LYS A 154 -1.04 4.32 1.66
N PRO A 155 -0.68 3.95 2.89
CA PRO A 155 -0.34 4.94 3.91
C PRO A 155 1.03 5.55 3.64
N LEU A 156 1.16 6.87 3.90
CA LEU A 156 2.42 7.58 3.87
C LEU A 156 2.40 8.69 4.93
N TYR A 157 3.13 8.47 6.01
CA TYR A 157 3.33 9.42 7.09
C TYR A 157 4.64 10.17 6.90
N TYR A 158 4.69 11.41 7.38
CA TYR A 158 5.91 12.20 7.39
C TYR A 158 5.99 13.11 8.60
N THR A 159 7.21 13.51 8.93
CA THR A 159 7.51 14.55 9.92
C THR A 159 8.62 15.43 9.41
N ASN A 160 8.56 16.73 9.76
CA ASN A 160 9.58 17.69 9.44
C ASN A 160 9.94 18.45 10.72
N GLN A 161 11.07 18.13 11.31
CA GLN A 161 11.53 18.67 12.59
C GLN A 161 12.98 19.17 12.46
N ALA A 162 13.52 19.78 13.52
CA ALA A 162 14.90 20.26 13.52
C ALA A 162 15.95 19.18 13.22
N ALA A 163 15.67 17.93 13.63
CA ALA A 163 16.54 16.77 13.36
C ALA A 163 16.49 16.28 11.89
N GLY A 164 15.58 16.81 11.06
CA GLY A 164 15.43 16.46 9.65
C GLY A 164 14.00 16.17 9.23
N PHE A 165 13.88 15.71 8.00
CA PHE A 165 12.64 15.24 7.40
C PHE A 165 12.64 13.70 7.38
N ALA A 166 11.54 13.08 7.81
CA ALA A 166 11.43 11.63 7.75
C ALA A 166 10.04 11.20 7.26
N PHE A 167 9.96 10.00 6.67
CA PHE A 167 8.72 9.44 6.16
C PHE A 167 8.65 7.91 6.39
N GLY A 168 7.44 7.37 6.31
CA GLY A 168 7.25 5.93 6.39
C GLY A 168 5.81 5.49 6.23
N SER A 169 5.63 4.22 5.92
CA SER A 169 4.32 3.59 5.78
C SER A 169 3.56 3.44 7.09
N GLU A 170 4.26 3.43 8.22
CA GLU A 170 3.68 3.32 9.56
C GLU A 170 4.35 4.26 10.56
N LEU A 171 3.60 4.73 11.55
CA LEU A 171 4.10 5.69 12.56
C LEU A 171 5.34 5.18 13.31
N LYS A 172 5.41 3.89 13.59
CA LYS A 172 6.54 3.28 14.32
C LYS A 172 7.87 3.36 13.59
N THR A 173 7.87 3.52 12.26
CA THR A 173 9.10 3.77 11.50
C THR A 173 9.73 5.12 11.85
N LEU A 174 8.91 6.07 12.29
CA LEU A 174 9.34 7.42 12.66
C LEU A 174 9.76 7.52 14.13
N THR A 175 9.08 6.79 15.02
CA THR A 175 9.30 6.90 16.48
C THR A 175 10.67 6.40 16.96
N LEU A 176 11.42 5.71 16.10
CA LEU A 176 12.81 5.30 16.36
C LEU A 176 13.84 6.39 16.13
N LEU A 177 13.44 7.50 15.49
CA LEU A 177 14.40 8.49 15.03
C LEU A 177 14.88 9.37 16.18
N PRO A 178 16.20 9.47 16.41
CA PRO A 178 16.74 10.26 17.50
C PRO A 178 16.49 11.77 17.26
N GLY A 179 16.27 12.50 18.33
CA GLY A 179 16.09 13.97 18.28
C GLY A 179 14.73 14.42 17.74
N MET A 180 13.78 13.50 17.49
CA MET A 180 12.42 13.83 17.09
C MET A 180 11.44 13.70 18.26
N ALA A 181 10.47 14.63 18.33
CA ALA A 181 9.42 14.62 19.34
C ALA A 181 8.14 13.96 18.80
N PHE A 182 7.39 13.30 19.69
CA PHE A 182 6.16 12.58 19.37
C PHE A 182 5.10 12.78 20.46
N ASP A 183 4.62 14.02 20.59
CA ASP A 183 3.56 14.36 21.54
C ASP A 183 2.17 13.96 21.00
N VAL A 184 1.32 13.45 21.87
CA VAL A 184 -0.04 13.09 21.49
C VAL A 184 -0.86 14.34 21.13
N ASP A 185 -1.43 14.38 19.93
CA ASP A 185 -2.35 15.42 19.48
C ASP A 185 -3.74 15.18 20.10
N ARG A 186 -4.15 16.06 21.03
CA ARG A 186 -5.47 15.97 21.68
C ARG A 186 -6.64 16.08 20.69
N ARG A 187 -6.47 16.79 19.58
CA ARG A 187 -7.49 16.88 18.50
C ARG A 187 -7.61 15.57 17.75
N ALA A 188 -6.46 14.93 17.45
CA ALA A 188 -6.46 13.61 16.85
C ALA A 188 -7.09 12.54 17.76
N LEU A 189 -6.85 12.65 19.07
CA LEU A 189 -7.48 11.79 20.07
C LEU A 189 -9.01 12.00 20.09
N HIS A 190 -9.47 13.26 20.04
CA HIS A 190 -10.89 13.57 19.93
C HIS A 190 -11.50 13.02 18.63
N ASP A 191 -10.82 13.20 17.48
CA ASP A 191 -11.27 12.62 16.19
C ASP A 191 -11.42 11.11 16.32
N TYR A 192 -10.45 10.44 16.94
CA TYR A 192 -10.49 8.99 17.15
C TYR A 192 -11.70 8.52 17.93
N PHE A 193 -12.01 9.14 19.08
CA PHE A 193 -13.15 8.76 19.89
C PHE A 193 -14.49 9.12 19.25
N SER A 194 -14.53 10.16 18.39
CA SER A 194 -15.76 10.61 17.75
C SER A 194 -16.09 9.84 16.48
N PHE A 195 -15.06 9.52 15.66
CA PHE A 195 -15.24 8.97 14.31
C PHE A 195 -14.64 7.56 14.16
N GLY A 196 -13.98 7.05 15.19
CA GLY A 196 -13.27 5.78 15.11
C GLY A 196 -11.96 5.83 14.31
N HIS A 197 -11.51 7.00 13.85
CA HIS A 197 -10.25 7.21 13.12
C HIS A 197 -9.76 8.65 13.25
N VAL A 198 -8.47 8.85 13.01
CA VAL A 198 -7.86 10.18 12.94
C VAL A 198 -7.97 10.69 11.51
N ARG A 199 -8.51 11.89 11.33
CA ARG A 199 -8.74 12.50 10.01
C ARG A 199 -7.44 13.03 9.40
N THR A 200 -7.22 12.71 8.12
CA THR A 200 -6.12 13.29 7.32
C THR A 200 -6.20 14.82 7.31
N PRO A 201 -5.08 15.56 7.39
CA PRO A 201 -3.70 15.06 7.37
C PRO A 201 -3.08 14.77 8.74
N ARG A 202 -3.87 14.72 9.82
CA ARG A 202 -3.35 14.47 11.17
C ARG A 202 -2.94 13.00 11.35
N SER A 203 -2.09 12.80 12.35
CA SER A 203 -1.85 11.50 12.98
C SER A 203 -2.11 11.63 14.47
N ILE A 204 -1.93 10.54 15.23
CA ILE A 204 -2.01 10.59 16.69
C ILE A 204 -0.92 11.49 17.30
N TYR A 205 0.17 11.73 16.59
CA TYR A 205 1.26 12.61 17.03
C TYR A 205 1.16 13.99 16.38
N ALA A 206 1.31 15.04 17.20
CA ALA A 206 1.20 16.43 16.76
C ALA A 206 2.23 16.82 15.67
N GLN A 207 3.42 16.21 15.73
CA GLN A 207 4.54 16.47 14.81
C GLN A 207 4.49 15.61 13.54
N VAL A 208 3.58 14.63 13.44
CA VAL A 208 3.48 13.73 12.30
C VAL A 208 2.20 14.00 11.52
N ARG A 209 2.34 14.03 10.21
CA ARG A 209 1.23 14.19 9.26
C ARG A 209 1.16 13.00 8.30
N THR A 210 0.00 12.82 7.69
CA THR A 210 -0.13 11.96 6.51
C THR A 210 -0.03 12.80 5.25
N LEU A 211 0.68 12.33 4.23
CA LEU A 211 0.60 12.95 2.90
C LEU A 211 -0.84 12.78 2.40
N PRO A 212 -1.54 13.87 2.04
CA PRO A 212 -2.92 13.75 1.56
C PRO A 212 -3.02 12.91 0.28
N PRO A 213 -4.17 12.25 0.04
CA PRO A 213 -4.43 11.56 -1.22
C PRO A 213 -4.24 12.46 -2.44
N GLY A 214 -3.73 11.93 -3.54
CA GLY A 214 -3.55 12.68 -4.79
C GLY A 214 -2.51 13.81 -4.71
N HIS A 215 -1.58 13.75 -3.75
CA HIS A 215 -0.55 14.78 -3.57
C HIS A 215 0.85 14.26 -3.83
N VAL A 216 1.68 15.16 -4.31
CA VAL A 216 3.13 15.05 -4.38
C VAL A 216 3.77 16.08 -3.46
N MET A 217 4.83 15.68 -2.76
CA MET A 217 5.63 16.54 -1.88
C MET A 217 7.09 16.47 -2.30
N THR A 218 7.72 17.62 -2.41
CA THR A 218 9.15 17.75 -2.73
C THR A 218 9.89 18.33 -1.54
N ILE A 219 11.00 17.72 -1.19
CA ILE A 219 11.89 18.07 -0.09
C ILE A 219 13.28 18.29 -0.68
N GLU A 220 13.77 19.51 -0.59
CA GLU A 220 15.12 19.89 -1.01
C GLU A 220 16.07 19.99 0.18
N ALA A 221 17.36 20.14 -0.10
CA ALA A 221 18.40 20.30 0.93
C ALA A 221 18.14 21.50 1.84
N SER A 222 17.52 22.56 1.32
CA SER A 222 17.19 23.77 2.07
C SER A 222 15.74 24.19 1.83
N GLY A 223 15.20 24.97 2.74
CA GLY A 223 13.82 25.45 2.66
C GLY A 223 12.76 24.47 3.19
N PRO A 224 11.50 24.90 3.24
CA PRO A 224 10.39 24.04 3.67
C PRO A 224 10.03 23.05 2.58
N PRO A 225 9.46 21.86 2.93
CA PRO A 225 8.83 21.00 1.95
C PRO A 225 7.73 21.73 1.18
N THR A 226 7.68 21.50 -0.12
CA THR A 226 6.59 21.99 -0.99
C THR A 226 5.63 20.84 -1.32
N MET A 227 4.35 21.13 -1.39
CA MET A 227 3.32 20.11 -1.65
C MET A 227 2.30 20.64 -2.63
N ARG A 228 1.92 19.82 -3.61
CA ARG A 228 0.84 20.13 -4.55
C ARG A 228 -0.05 18.93 -4.80
N ALA A 229 -1.32 19.18 -5.09
CA ALA A 229 -2.21 18.16 -5.62
C ALA A 229 -1.85 17.91 -7.10
N TYR A 230 -1.69 16.65 -7.47
CA TYR A 230 -1.63 16.23 -8.87
C TYR A 230 -2.96 15.65 -9.34
N TRP A 231 -3.81 15.26 -8.39
CA TRP A 231 -5.15 14.76 -8.63
C TRP A 231 -6.12 15.27 -7.55
N THR A 232 -7.32 15.65 -7.95
CA THR A 232 -8.44 15.97 -7.07
C THR A 232 -9.72 15.43 -7.68
N PRO A 233 -10.68 14.95 -6.87
CA PRO A 233 -11.97 14.53 -7.42
C PRO A 233 -12.66 15.70 -8.09
N ALA A 234 -12.99 15.54 -9.37
CA ALA A 234 -13.70 16.54 -10.14
C ALA A 234 -15.13 16.04 -10.41
N TYR A 235 -16.09 16.84 -10.02
CA TYR A 235 -17.51 16.58 -10.30
C TYR A 235 -17.94 17.49 -11.44
N HIS A 236 -18.02 16.94 -12.63
CA HIS A 236 -18.55 17.66 -13.79
C HIS A 236 -19.96 17.18 -14.08
N PRO A 237 -20.88 18.08 -14.49
CA PRO A 237 -22.14 17.66 -15.05
C PRO A 237 -21.87 16.70 -16.20
N SER A 238 -22.37 15.48 -16.06
CA SER A 238 -22.25 14.49 -17.14
C SER A 238 -23.24 14.79 -18.26
N GLU A 239 -22.91 14.37 -19.46
CA GLU A 239 -23.90 14.32 -20.53
C GLU A 239 -25.10 13.48 -20.10
N PRO A 240 -26.34 13.90 -20.46
CA PRO A 240 -27.52 13.12 -20.17
C PRO A 240 -27.40 11.71 -20.75
N ARG A 241 -27.52 10.70 -19.91
CA ARG A 241 -27.53 9.29 -20.32
C ARG A 241 -28.71 8.61 -19.67
N SER A 242 -29.26 7.61 -20.33
CA SER A 242 -30.26 6.73 -19.73
C SER A 242 -29.68 5.90 -18.61
N GLU A 243 -30.53 5.43 -17.72
CA GLU A 243 -30.11 4.50 -16.64
C GLU A 243 -29.42 3.24 -17.22
N ALA A 244 -29.94 2.70 -18.32
CA ALA A 244 -29.36 1.53 -18.98
C ALA A 244 -27.91 1.77 -19.47
N GLU A 245 -27.63 2.95 -20.04
CA GLU A 245 -26.29 3.33 -20.48
C GLU A 245 -25.33 3.49 -19.29
N TRP A 246 -25.82 4.06 -18.17
CA TRP A 246 -25.01 4.16 -16.93
C TRP A 246 -24.70 2.80 -16.34
N ILE A 247 -25.68 1.88 -16.29
CA ILE A 247 -25.48 0.51 -15.80
C ILE A 247 -24.48 -0.22 -16.68
N GLN A 248 -24.59 -0.11 -18.01
CA GLN A 248 -23.65 -0.78 -18.91
C GLN A 248 -22.23 -0.24 -18.75
N ARG A 249 -22.07 1.09 -18.74
CA ARG A 249 -20.77 1.73 -18.51
C ARG A 249 -20.14 1.34 -17.18
N PHE A 250 -20.92 1.34 -16.09
CA PHE A 250 -20.45 0.90 -14.80
C PHE A 250 -19.98 -0.56 -14.82
N ARG A 251 -20.73 -1.44 -15.50
CA ARG A 251 -20.35 -2.85 -15.64
C ARG A 251 -19.03 -3.02 -16.40
N ASP A 252 -18.86 -2.30 -17.49
CA ASP A 252 -17.65 -2.37 -18.31
C ASP A 252 -16.43 -1.88 -17.54
N GLU A 253 -16.52 -0.73 -16.87
CA GLU A 253 -15.46 -0.17 -16.01
C GLU A 253 -15.15 -1.09 -14.80
N TRP A 254 -16.20 -1.72 -14.24
CA TRP A 254 -16.05 -2.65 -13.13
C TRP A 254 -15.25 -3.89 -13.54
N LEU A 255 -15.58 -4.49 -14.67
CA LEU A 255 -14.88 -5.68 -15.17
C LEU A 255 -13.44 -5.36 -15.60
N ASP A 256 -13.22 -4.24 -16.27
CA ASP A 256 -11.88 -3.78 -16.65
C ASP A 256 -10.99 -3.55 -15.42
N THR A 257 -11.52 -2.83 -14.42
CA THR A 257 -10.83 -2.55 -13.17
C THR A 257 -10.45 -3.83 -12.42
N ILE A 258 -11.39 -4.76 -12.28
CA ILE A 258 -11.11 -6.05 -11.62
C ILE A 258 -10.07 -6.85 -12.40
N GLY A 259 -10.17 -6.89 -13.73
CA GLY A 259 -9.20 -7.58 -14.59
C GLY A 259 -7.77 -7.04 -14.42
N LYS A 260 -7.61 -5.72 -14.39
CA LYS A 260 -6.32 -5.07 -14.15
C LYS A 260 -5.74 -5.39 -12.77
N GLN A 261 -6.59 -5.45 -11.73
CA GLN A 261 -6.17 -5.76 -10.36
C GLN A 261 -5.87 -7.24 -10.11
N MET A 262 -6.20 -8.12 -11.06
CA MET A 262 -5.85 -9.55 -10.99
C MET A 262 -4.48 -9.89 -11.56
N VAL A 263 -3.75 -8.90 -12.09
CA VAL A 263 -2.40 -9.11 -12.65
C VAL A 263 -1.42 -9.36 -11.49
N ALA A 264 -0.85 -10.56 -11.43
CA ALA A 264 0.16 -10.95 -10.46
C ALA A 264 0.94 -12.17 -10.97
N ASP A 265 2.17 -12.35 -10.47
CA ASP A 265 2.99 -13.54 -10.72
C ASP A 265 2.77 -14.62 -9.65
N VAL A 266 1.85 -14.36 -8.73
CA VAL A 266 1.41 -15.26 -7.66
C VAL A 266 -0.09 -15.52 -7.76
N ASP A 267 -0.57 -16.58 -7.09
CA ASP A 267 -2.00 -16.87 -7.03
C ASP A 267 -2.79 -15.74 -6.36
N VAL A 268 -3.75 -15.18 -7.07
CA VAL A 268 -4.69 -14.18 -6.57
C VAL A 268 -5.94 -14.86 -6.01
N GLY A 269 -6.41 -14.40 -4.86
CA GLY A 269 -7.65 -14.86 -4.26
C GLY A 269 -8.43 -13.71 -3.63
N ALA A 270 -9.69 -13.96 -3.30
CA ALA A 270 -10.58 -12.95 -2.70
C ALA A 270 -11.18 -13.41 -1.38
N PHE A 271 -11.31 -12.46 -0.44
CA PHE A 271 -12.15 -12.67 0.73
C PHE A 271 -13.62 -12.51 0.34
N LEU A 272 -14.44 -13.48 0.72
CA LEU A 272 -15.87 -13.50 0.43
C LEU A 272 -16.65 -13.54 1.75
N SER A 273 -17.40 -12.50 2.06
CA SER A 273 -18.22 -12.39 3.27
C SER A 273 -19.68 -12.82 3.06
N GLY A 274 -20.09 -13.07 1.82
CA GLY A 274 -21.51 -13.26 1.49
C GLY A 274 -22.31 -11.97 1.35
N GLY A 275 -21.71 -10.80 1.63
CA GLY A 275 -22.29 -9.49 1.37
C GLY A 275 -22.28 -9.13 -0.12
N VAL A 276 -23.11 -8.14 -0.51
CA VAL A 276 -23.28 -7.72 -1.93
C VAL A 276 -21.94 -7.30 -2.56
N ASP A 277 -21.14 -6.48 -1.86
CA ASP A 277 -19.91 -5.93 -2.42
C ASP A 277 -18.86 -7.00 -2.70
N SER A 278 -18.57 -7.86 -1.71
CA SER A 278 -17.60 -8.95 -1.89
C SER A 278 -18.05 -9.95 -2.95
N SER A 279 -19.37 -10.20 -3.02
CA SER A 279 -19.96 -11.09 -4.02
C SER A 279 -19.86 -10.52 -5.44
N ALA A 280 -20.09 -9.22 -5.60
CA ALA A 280 -19.94 -8.52 -6.88
C ALA A 280 -18.48 -8.55 -7.37
N VAL A 281 -17.50 -8.33 -6.47
CA VAL A 281 -16.08 -8.46 -6.80
C VAL A 281 -15.76 -9.87 -7.27
N VAL A 282 -16.15 -10.91 -6.52
CA VAL A 282 -15.86 -12.31 -6.88
C VAL A 282 -16.58 -12.73 -8.16
N ALA A 283 -17.81 -12.24 -8.39
CA ALA A 283 -18.54 -12.49 -9.64
C ALA A 283 -17.83 -11.87 -10.86
N ALA A 284 -17.29 -10.66 -10.71
CA ALA A 284 -16.48 -10.04 -11.75
C ALA A 284 -15.16 -10.80 -11.97
N MET A 285 -14.46 -11.19 -10.89
CA MET A 285 -13.24 -12.02 -10.99
C MET A 285 -13.51 -13.33 -11.75
N ALA A 286 -14.64 -13.99 -11.46
CA ALA A 286 -15.03 -15.24 -12.14
C ALA A 286 -15.35 -15.03 -13.64
N GLN A 287 -15.79 -13.83 -14.05
CA GLN A 287 -16.04 -13.51 -15.45
C GLN A 287 -14.76 -13.21 -16.24
N VAL A 288 -13.76 -12.60 -15.60
CA VAL A 288 -12.52 -12.20 -16.28
C VAL A 288 -11.37 -13.20 -16.13
N SER A 289 -11.56 -14.24 -15.31
CA SER A 289 -10.56 -15.27 -15.04
C SER A 289 -10.81 -16.52 -15.86
N ASP A 290 -9.75 -17.07 -16.47
CA ASP A 290 -9.79 -18.37 -17.15
C ASP A 290 -9.72 -19.57 -16.19
N ARG A 291 -9.57 -19.32 -14.89
CA ARG A 291 -9.44 -20.33 -13.84
C ARG A 291 -10.44 -20.09 -12.71
N PRO A 292 -10.90 -21.14 -11.99
CA PRO A 292 -11.72 -20.96 -10.82
C PRO A 292 -11.06 -20.03 -9.79
N VAL A 293 -11.78 -18.99 -9.38
CA VAL A 293 -11.29 -18.02 -8.39
C VAL A 293 -11.15 -18.68 -7.03
N ARG A 294 -10.06 -18.44 -6.34
CA ARG A 294 -9.86 -18.88 -4.94
C ARG A 294 -10.51 -17.89 -4.00
N THR A 295 -11.45 -18.37 -3.18
CA THR A 295 -12.16 -17.53 -2.22
C THR A 295 -11.99 -18.03 -0.80
N PHE A 296 -12.00 -17.11 0.17
CA PHE A 296 -11.75 -17.42 1.57
C PHE A 296 -12.79 -16.72 2.46
N THR A 297 -13.29 -17.44 3.45
CA THR A 297 -14.22 -16.89 4.46
C THR A 297 -13.76 -17.26 5.87
N ILE A 298 -13.94 -16.34 6.79
CA ILE A 298 -13.82 -16.58 8.22
C ILE A 298 -15.22 -16.82 8.78
N GLY A 299 -15.47 -18.01 9.27
CA GLY A 299 -16.68 -18.37 10.00
C GLY A 299 -16.52 -18.16 11.50
N PHE A 300 -17.63 -18.12 12.22
CA PHE A 300 -17.70 -17.99 13.67
C PHE A 300 -18.61 -19.07 14.28
N PRO A 301 -18.31 -19.55 15.50
CA PRO A 301 -19.17 -20.54 16.17
C PRO A 301 -20.58 -20.02 16.49
N ASP A 302 -20.74 -18.70 16.68
CA ASP A 302 -22.02 -18.06 16.93
C ASP A 302 -22.72 -17.72 15.59
N PRO A 303 -23.88 -18.39 15.30
CA PRO A 303 -24.58 -18.19 14.02
C PRO A 303 -25.03 -16.72 13.76
N ARG A 304 -25.10 -15.89 14.80
CA ARG A 304 -25.48 -14.47 14.64
C ARG A 304 -24.40 -13.63 13.96
N PHE A 305 -23.17 -14.12 13.94
CA PHE A 305 -21.99 -13.46 13.37
C PHE A 305 -21.38 -14.25 12.23
N ASP A 306 -21.89 -15.46 11.96
CA ASP A 306 -21.37 -16.36 10.93
C ASP A 306 -22.03 -16.10 9.57
N GLU A 307 -21.29 -15.51 8.64
CA GLU A 307 -21.71 -15.29 7.25
C GLU A 307 -21.22 -16.40 6.31
N SER A 308 -20.52 -17.42 6.82
CA SER A 308 -19.91 -18.47 5.98
C SER A 308 -20.91 -19.28 5.16
N PRO A 309 -22.15 -19.60 5.62
CA PRO A 309 -23.12 -20.31 4.78
C PRO A 309 -23.53 -19.52 3.52
N HIS A 310 -23.62 -18.17 3.63
CA HIS A 310 -23.93 -17.31 2.49
C HIS A 310 -22.76 -17.26 1.51
N ALA A 311 -21.54 -17.08 2.03
CA ALA A 311 -20.33 -17.08 1.23
C ALA A 311 -20.13 -18.40 0.47
N GLU A 312 -20.34 -19.55 1.12
CA GLU A 312 -20.26 -20.86 0.50
C GLU A 312 -21.29 -21.06 -0.62
N ALA A 313 -22.53 -20.60 -0.41
CA ALA A 313 -23.57 -20.66 -1.43
C ALA A 313 -23.20 -19.87 -2.69
N ILE A 314 -22.67 -18.65 -2.52
CA ILE A 314 -22.20 -17.78 -3.61
C ILE A 314 -21.01 -18.39 -4.30
N ALA A 315 -20.00 -18.84 -3.56
CA ALA A 315 -18.81 -19.47 -4.11
C ALA A 315 -19.15 -20.71 -4.95
N ARG A 316 -20.09 -21.54 -4.49
CA ARG A 316 -20.59 -22.71 -5.24
C ARG A 316 -21.31 -22.29 -6.51
N HIS A 317 -22.15 -21.24 -6.45
CA HIS A 317 -22.86 -20.71 -7.61
C HIS A 317 -21.91 -20.18 -8.69
N LEU A 318 -20.83 -19.53 -8.27
CA LEU A 318 -19.81 -18.95 -9.17
C LEU A 318 -18.71 -19.95 -9.58
N GLY A 319 -18.75 -21.19 -9.12
CA GLY A 319 -17.73 -22.20 -9.44
C GLY A 319 -16.36 -21.92 -8.83
N CYS A 320 -16.29 -21.25 -7.70
CA CYS A 320 -15.05 -20.88 -7.03
C CYS A 320 -14.45 -22.03 -6.21
N HIS A 321 -13.12 -22.01 -6.05
CA HIS A 321 -12.45 -22.82 -5.03
C HIS A 321 -12.53 -22.12 -3.69
N HIS A 322 -13.49 -22.53 -2.86
CA HIS A 322 -13.79 -21.87 -1.59
C HIS A 322 -13.17 -22.59 -0.39
N VAL A 323 -12.64 -21.80 0.56
CA VAL A 323 -12.11 -22.27 1.83
C VAL A 323 -12.74 -21.47 2.97
N THR A 324 -13.47 -22.16 3.85
CA THR A 324 -13.97 -21.57 5.10
C THR A 324 -13.05 -21.98 6.25
N ARG A 325 -12.74 -21.05 7.13
CA ARG A 325 -12.05 -21.30 8.40
C ARG A 325 -12.82 -20.69 9.55
N THR A 326 -13.27 -21.52 10.47
CA THR A 326 -13.90 -21.05 11.72
C THR A 326 -12.84 -20.53 12.68
N LEU A 327 -13.05 -19.34 13.21
CA LEU A 327 -12.19 -18.69 14.19
C LEU A 327 -12.76 -18.91 15.59
N GLU A 328 -12.04 -19.65 16.42
CA GLU A 328 -12.37 -19.84 17.82
C GLU A 328 -11.95 -18.61 18.68
N LEU A 329 -12.68 -18.37 19.75
CA LEU A 329 -12.38 -17.24 20.65
C LEU A 329 -10.96 -17.33 21.24
N ALA A 330 -10.48 -18.53 21.52
CA ALA A 330 -9.14 -18.79 22.02
C ALA A 330 -8.07 -18.38 21.00
N ASP A 331 -8.28 -18.65 19.70
CA ASP A 331 -7.37 -18.22 18.62
C ASP A 331 -7.30 -16.68 18.53
N ALA A 332 -8.47 -16.03 18.63
CA ALA A 332 -8.57 -14.58 18.62
C ALA A 332 -7.82 -13.95 19.81
N GLN A 333 -7.98 -14.48 21.01
CA GLN A 333 -7.28 -14.02 22.22
C GLN A 333 -5.77 -14.20 22.11
N ALA A 334 -5.30 -15.37 21.65
CA ALA A 334 -3.88 -15.65 21.45
C ALA A 334 -3.22 -14.72 20.43
N MET A 335 -3.98 -14.24 19.44
CA MET A 335 -3.49 -13.31 18.40
C MET A 335 -3.52 -11.85 18.84
N LEU A 336 -4.53 -11.43 19.61
CA LEU A 336 -4.75 -10.03 19.97
C LEU A 336 -3.79 -9.55 21.07
N LEU A 337 -3.55 -10.35 22.09
CA LEU A 337 -2.82 -9.91 23.28
C LEU A 337 -1.32 -9.60 23.05
N PRO A 338 -0.55 -10.38 22.28
CA PRO A 338 0.87 -10.09 22.05
C PRO A 338 1.14 -9.07 20.91
N ARG A 339 0.16 -8.83 20.05
CA ARG A 339 0.36 -8.12 18.77
C ARG A 339 -0.38 -6.79 18.65
N SER A 340 -1.33 -6.51 19.54
CA SER A 340 -2.13 -5.28 19.48
C SER A 340 -1.28 -4.01 19.57
N SER A 341 -0.18 -4.03 20.34
CA SER A 341 0.75 -2.91 20.42
C SER A 341 1.55 -2.66 19.14
N ILE A 342 1.75 -3.69 18.32
CA ILE A 342 2.55 -3.62 17.08
C ILE A 342 1.66 -3.23 15.89
N ALA A 343 0.43 -3.74 15.83
CA ALA A 343 -0.46 -3.56 14.70
C ALA A 343 -1.26 -2.24 14.73
N MET A 344 -1.48 -1.65 15.90
CA MET A 344 -2.37 -0.49 16.06
C MET A 344 -1.72 0.88 15.86
N THR A 345 -0.44 0.96 15.57
CA THR A 345 0.27 2.25 15.45
C THR A 345 -0.02 3.00 14.16
N SER A 346 -0.65 2.40 13.16
CA SER A 346 -0.75 2.99 11.84
C SER A 346 -2.13 3.02 11.19
N ARG A 347 -3.19 2.48 11.84
CA ARG A 347 -4.49 2.41 11.17
C ARG A 347 -5.61 3.09 11.93
N SER A 348 -6.52 3.63 11.11
CA SER A 348 -7.89 3.87 11.52
C SER A 348 -8.42 2.64 12.24
N PRO A 349 -8.95 2.80 13.43
CA PRO A 349 -9.60 1.70 14.09
C PRO A 349 -10.83 1.38 13.27
N ILE A 350 -10.86 0.16 12.92
CA ILE A 350 -12.11 -0.47 12.64
C ILE A 350 -12.71 -0.76 14.00
N PRO A 351 -14.00 -0.43 14.22
CA PRO A 351 -14.67 -0.77 15.48
C PRO A 351 -14.43 -2.26 15.78
N PRO A 352 -14.58 -2.71 17.03
CA PRO A 352 -14.29 -4.07 17.47
C PRO A 352 -15.25 -5.11 16.89
N ARG A 353 -15.49 -5.05 15.61
CA ARG A 353 -15.90 -6.17 14.80
C ARG A 353 -14.58 -6.79 14.38
N CYS A 354 -14.31 -7.97 14.90
CA CYS A 354 -13.10 -8.75 14.61
C CYS A 354 -12.63 -8.51 13.17
N ARG A 355 -11.65 -7.64 12.98
CA ARG A 355 -10.96 -7.58 11.71
C ARG A 355 -9.69 -8.37 11.81
N PRO A 356 -9.46 -9.20 10.82
CA PRO A 356 -8.51 -10.27 10.90
C PRO A 356 -7.08 -9.75 10.79
N GLY A 357 -6.33 -9.81 11.92
CA GLY A 357 -4.95 -10.23 11.85
C GLY A 357 -4.88 -11.75 11.58
N THR A 358 -6.01 -12.34 11.20
CA THR A 358 -6.18 -13.75 10.87
C THR A 358 -6.41 -13.88 9.37
N SER A 359 -5.38 -13.61 8.57
CA SER A 359 -5.39 -14.19 7.23
C SER A 359 -5.32 -15.70 7.41
N ALA A 360 -6.23 -16.41 6.81
CA ALA A 360 -6.24 -17.84 6.80
C ALA A 360 -4.85 -18.33 6.36
N ARG A 361 -4.15 -19.04 7.24
CA ARG A 361 -3.01 -19.84 6.83
C ARG A 361 -3.52 -20.83 5.80
N SER A 362 -3.25 -20.61 4.54
CA SER A 362 -3.43 -21.65 3.52
C SER A 362 -2.41 -22.76 3.83
N PRO A 363 -2.82 -24.01 4.00
CA PRO A 363 -1.87 -25.10 4.09
C PRO A 363 -1.16 -25.21 2.74
N ARG A 364 0.16 -24.91 2.71
CA ARG A 364 0.99 -25.34 1.59
C ARG A 364 0.91 -26.87 1.57
N ARG A 365 0.28 -27.43 0.55
CA ARG A 365 0.44 -28.85 0.22
C ARG A 365 1.86 -29.04 -0.31
N ARG A 366 2.49 -30.09 0.19
CA ARG A 366 3.69 -30.69 -0.41
C ARG A 366 3.39 -31.19 -1.83
#